data_50144a756650ef67d32669b04f2ad18c
#
_entry.id   50144a756650ef67d32669b04f2ad18c
#
_cell.length_a   1.000
_cell.length_b   1.000
_cell.length_c   1.000
_cell.angle_alpha   90.00
_cell.angle_beta   90.00
_cell.angle_gamma   90.00
#
_symmetry.space_group_name_H-M   'P 1'
#
loop_
_entity.id
_entity.type
_entity.pdbx_description
1 polymer ?
#
loop_
_entity_poly.entity_id
_entity_poly.type
_entity_poly.pdbx_seq_one_letter_code
_entity_poly.pdbx_strand_id
1 'polypeptide(L)'
;MTLVSSFFARAAEHPERIALIEPGGARVTYGALARRICDHAEYFRRAGVRAGDRILVTLKVDISLYASLYALWSLGAVVVFPEPAMGFTGLRHAASIRIDAWLAPPLWRAVGLLFPELRRIPRGVSPPAAGGPCETYAEADRLAAITAAASAVPDEAPGLIFFTSGSTGKPKAIVYTHTFIKDQGHGLEPLFRPNSGEVDLVAFPLFVCECLDLGSTNVLPNWDLRKPREADLDAILRYARAEGVTRLLLQPALCERLVDKPIPPSVRAILTGGGPVYPDLLRRLADKVPVVHSIYGSTEAEPIAHITAAEITSADWDAMDGGGGILTGRPVAQLRLRIVDDEIQVTGPNVNKGYLDPAQDVTTKQTDSAGVIWHRTGDAGWIDAQGRLWLLGRLEGRVGRLFPFGVEAVARCWPQVRSAALCAGPQGRPVLALTGEAASLEDWRRRARDLGIDDVVLLDDMPLDRRHASKVEYVRLRQLLSKRSAAR
;
A
#
# COMPACT_ATOMS: atom_id res chain seq x y z
N MET A 1 -13.79 -14.51 -13.18
CA MET A 1 -14.74 -13.59 -12.48
C MET A 1 -13.98 -12.34 -12.07
N THR A 2 -14.39 -11.17 -12.55
CA THR A 2 -13.72 -9.90 -12.22
C THR A 2 -14.07 -9.44 -10.80
N LEU A 3 -13.29 -8.50 -10.23
CA LEU A 3 -13.59 -7.87 -8.93
C LEU A 3 -15.00 -7.26 -8.90
N VAL A 4 -15.45 -6.71 -10.05
CA VAL A 4 -16.79 -6.11 -10.19
C VAL A 4 -17.88 -7.16 -10.08
N SER A 5 -17.74 -8.29 -10.79
CA SER A 5 -18.76 -9.36 -10.75
C SER A 5 -18.82 -10.02 -9.36
N SER A 6 -17.69 -10.13 -8.67
CA SER A 6 -17.61 -10.64 -7.30
C SER A 6 -18.31 -9.69 -6.31
N PHE A 7 -18.07 -8.39 -6.42
CA PHE A 7 -18.77 -7.39 -5.62
C PHE A 7 -20.30 -7.46 -5.79
N PHE A 8 -20.79 -7.57 -7.05
CA PHE A 8 -22.24 -7.68 -7.28
C PHE A 8 -22.83 -8.97 -6.71
N ALA A 9 -22.10 -10.08 -6.75
CA ALA A 9 -22.52 -11.31 -6.07
C ALA A 9 -22.67 -11.10 -4.55
N ARG A 10 -21.69 -10.42 -3.91
CA ARG A 10 -21.78 -10.05 -2.49
C ARG A 10 -22.95 -9.11 -2.19
N ALA A 11 -23.17 -8.12 -3.05
CA ALA A 11 -24.30 -7.19 -2.90
C ALA A 11 -25.65 -7.87 -3.01
N ALA A 12 -25.77 -8.90 -3.85
CA ALA A 12 -26.98 -9.73 -3.95
C ALA A 12 -27.18 -10.65 -2.73
N GLU A 13 -26.09 -11.20 -2.20
CA GLU A 13 -26.10 -12.09 -1.02
C GLU A 13 -26.42 -11.33 0.27
N HIS A 14 -25.88 -10.10 0.42
CA HIS A 14 -25.98 -9.31 1.65
C HIS A 14 -26.36 -7.85 1.39
N PRO A 15 -27.51 -7.54 0.76
CA PRO A 15 -27.85 -6.20 0.29
C PRO A 15 -27.94 -5.15 1.41
N GLU A 16 -28.36 -5.56 2.61
CA GLU A 16 -28.56 -4.66 3.76
C GLU A 16 -27.30 -4.48 4.63
N ARG A 17 -26.24 -5.26 4.38
CA ARG A 17 -24.97 -5.09 5.10
C ARG A 17 -24.34 -3.75 4.72
N ILE A 18 -23.81 -3.04 5.72
CA ILE A 18 -23.06 -1.82 5.47
C ILE A 18 -21.76 -2.16 4.75
N ALA A 19 -21.54 -1.51 3.61
CA ALA A 19 -20.33 -1.66 2.80
C ALA A 19 -19.27 -0.60 3.18
N LEU A 20 -19.68 0.68 3.21
CA LEU A 20 -18.78 1.81 3.49
C LEU A 20 -19.39 2.77 4.52
N ILE A 21 -18.51 3.32 5.35
CA ILE A 21 -18.81 4.39 6.32
C ILE A 21 -17.81 5.52 6.07
N GLU A 22 -18.29 6.74 5.81
CA GLU A 22 -17.47 7.94 5.63
C GLU A 22 -17.24 8.69 6.94
N PRO A 23 -16.15 9.46 7.02
CA PRO A 23 -16.02 10.50 8.03
C PRO A 23 -17.21 11.46 7.98
N GLY A 24 -17.86 11.67 9.13
CA GLY A 24 -19.11 12.46 9.18
C GLY A 24 -20.37 11.59 9.26
N GLY A 25 -20.24 10.27 9.19
CA GLY A 25 -21.29 9.29 9.51
C GLY A 25 -22.17 8.87 8.32
N ALA A 26 -21.89 9.33 7.11
CA ALA A 26 -22.60 8.83 5.92
C ALA A 26 -22.27 7.34 5.72
N ARG A 27 -23.31 6.53 5.47
CA ARG A 27 -23.22 5.09 5.34
C ARG A 27 -23.90 4.63 4.06
N VAL A 28 -23.36 3.58 3.46
CA VAL A 28 -24.00 2.93 2.31
C VAL A 28 -23.96 1.43 2.49
N THR A 29 -25.08 0.76 2.23
CA THR A 29 -25.15 -0.71 2.23
C THR A 29 -24.61 -1.26 0.90
N TYR A 30 -24.30 -2.57 0.85
CA TYR A 30 -23.87 -3.25 -0.38
C TYR A 30 -24.88 -3.06 -1.51
N GLY A 31 -26.19 -3.26 -1.24
CA GLY A 31 -27.26 -3.05 -2.23
C GLY A 31 -27.35 -1.61 -2.67
N ALA A 32 -27.26 -0.62 -1.76
CA ALA A 32 -27.27 0.78 -2.11
C ALA A 32 -26.01 1.22 -2.88
N LEU A 33 -24.85 0.65 -2.57
CA LEU A 33 -23.61 0.89 -3.32
C LEU A 33 -23.71 0.31 -4.74
N ALA A 34 -24.26 -0.91 -4.88
CA ALA A 34 -24.51 -1.52 -6.19
C ALA A 34 -25.40 -0.64 -7.08
N ARG A 35 -26.50 -0.10 -6.53
CA ARG A 35 -27.36 0.87 -7.26
C ARG A 35 -26.56 2.10 -7.69
N ARG A 36 -25.77 2.68 -6.78
CA ARG A 36 -24.94 3.86 -7.07
C ARG A 36 -23.89 3.58 -8.14
N ILE A 37 -23.29 2.37 -8.17
CA ILE A 37 -22.40 1.93 -9.23
C ILE A 37 -23.12 1.90 -10.59
N CYS A 38 -24.36 1.39 -10.64
CA CYS A 38 -25.16 1.38 -11.86
C CYS A 38 -25.45 2.81 -12.37
N ASP A 39 -25.81 3.72 -11.47
CA ASP A 39 -26.07 5.13 -11.82
C ASP A 39 -24.80 5.83 -12.36
N HIS A 40 -23.66 5.59 -11.71
CA HIS A 40 -22.36 6.12 -12.16
C HIS A 40 -21.96 5.54 -13.53
N ALA A 41 -22.17 4.25 -13.76
CA ALA A 41 -21.84 3.63 -15.03
C ALA A 41 -22.69 4.18 -16.19
N GLU A 42 -23.98 4.34 -15.98
CA GLU A 42 -24.85 4.97 -16.98
C GLU A 42 -24.45 6.43 -17.24
N TYR A 43 -24.14 7.19 -16.19
CA TYR A 43 -23.63 8.54 -16.32
C TYR A 43 -22.34 8.60 -17.15
N PHE A 44 -21.36 7.73 -16.86
CA PHE A 44 -20.09 7.69 -17.59
C PHE A 44 -20.28 7.25 -19.04
N ARG A 45 -21.17 6.28 -19.30
CA ARG A 45 -21.53 5.84 -20.64
C ARG A 45 -22.12 7.01 -21.47
N ARG A 46 -23.02 7.80 -20.88
CA ARG A 46 -23.57 9.01 -21.51
C ARG A 46 -22.51 10.09 -21.71
N ALA A 47 -21.56 10.21 -20.81
CA ALA A 47 -20.39 11.09 -20.96
C ALA A 47 -19.38 10.60 -22.01
N GLY A 48 -19.67 9.46 -22.70
CA GLY A 48 -18.88 8.91 -23.77
C GLY A 48 -17.67 8.08 -23.34
N VAL A 49 -17.63 7.60 -22.07
CA VAL A 49 -16.61 6.65 -21.62
C VAL A 49 -16.83 5.30 -22.29
N ARG A 50 -15.76 4.72 -22.81
CA ARG A 50 -15.75 3.44 -23.54
C ARG A 50 -14.74 2.48 -22.95
N ALA A 51 -14.88 1.19 -23.28
CA ALA A 51 -13.90 0.19 -22.93
C ALA A 51 -12.51 0.55 -23.47
N GLY A 52 -11.49 0.39 -22.66
CA GLY A 52 -10.10 0.75 -22.97
C GLY A 52 -9.75 2.24 -22.80
N ASP A 53 -10.72 3.13 -22.53
CA ASP A 53 -10.43 4.53 -22.21
C ASP A 53 -9.64 4.60 -20.88
N ARG A 54 -8.58 5.39 -20.86
CA ARG A 54 -7.79 5.67 -19.66
C ARG A 54 -8.33 6.89 -18.95
N ILE A 55 -8.88 6.68 -17.77
CA ILE A 55 -9.57 7.72 -17.00
C ILE A 55 -8.68 8.10 -15.80
N LEU A 56 -8.12 9.31 -15.83
CA LEU A 56 -7.41 9.88 -14.68
C LEU A 56 -8.42 10.21 -13.59
N VAL A 57 -8.28 9.59 -12.41
CA VAL A 57 -9.20 9.75 -11.28
C VAL A 57 -8.54 10.52 -10.16
N THR A 58 -9.12 11.67 -9.79
CA THR A 58 -8.63 12.54 -8.70
C THR A 58 -9.76 12.92 -7.74
N LEU A 59 -10.48 11.91 -7.29
CA LEU A 59 -11.53 12.05 -6.28
C LEU A 59 -10.97 11.90 -4.86
N LYS A 60 -11.70 12.39 -3.88
CA LYS A 60 -11.44 12.07 -2.46
C LYS A 60 -11.72 10.60 -2.21
N VAL A 61 -11.15 10.08 -1.12
CA VAL A 61 -11.50 8.74 -0.62
C VAL A 61 -12.83 8.85 0.11
N ASP A 62 -13.91 8.58 -0.64
CA ASP A 62 -15.30 8.65 -0.21
C ASP A 62 -16.14 7.59 -0.95
N ILE A 63 -17.41 7.45 -0.62
CA ILE A 63 -18.33 6.50 -1.27
C ILE A 63 -18.40 6.75 -2.79
N SER A 64 -18.32 8.01 -3.24
CA SER A 64 -18.38 8.37 -4.67
C SER A 64 -17.16 7.86 -5.43
N LEU A 65 -15.97 7.84 -4.81
CA LEU A 65 -14.78 7.24 -5.40
C LEU A 65 -15.01 5.76 -5.72
N TYR A 66 -15.45 4.97 -4.73
CA TYR A 66 -15.63 3.52 -4.92
C TYR A 66 -16.74 3.21 -5.91
N ALA A 67 -17.87 3.92 -5.84
CA ALA A 67 -18.91 3.81 -6.86
C ALA A 67 -18.38 4.11 -8.28
N SER A 68 -17.52 5.13 -8.41
CA SER A 68 -16.91 5.49 -9.70
C SER A 68 -15.89 4.46 -10.18
N LEU A 69 -15.05 3.90 -9.29
CA LEU A 69 -14.08 2.87 -9.66
C LEU A 69 -14.78 1.63 -10.23
N TYR A 70 -15.76 1.10 -9.49
CA TYR A 70 -16.51 -0.08 -9.93
C TYR A 70 -17.33 0.20 -11.21
N ALA A 71 -17.88 1.40 -11.35
CA ALA A 71 -18.60 1.81 -12.56
C ALA A 71 -17.68 1.88 -13.79
N LEU A 72 -16.48 2.46 -13.65
CA LEU A 72 -15.49 2.52 -14.73
C LEU A 72 -15.02 1.12 -15.13
N TRP A 73 -14.72 0.26 -14.14
CA TRP A 73 -14.33 -1.14 -14.39
C TRP A 73 -15.44 -1.95 -15.05
N SER A 74 -16.71 -1.72 -14.68
CA SER A 74 -17.84 -2.41 -15.35
C SER A 74 -18.00 -2.03 -16.82
N LEU A 75 -17.52 -0.83 -17.21
CA LEU A 75 -17.48 -0.38 -18.60
C LEU A 75 -16.20 -0.80 -19.34
N GLY A 76 -15.30 -1.53 -18.69
CA GLY A 76 -14.01 -1.90 -19.26
C GLY A 76 -13.03 -0.73 -19.40
N ALA A 77 -13.27 0.40 -18.72
CA ALA A 77 -12.35 1.52 -18.71
C ALA A 77 -11.17 1.26 -17.76
N VAL A 78 -10.03 1.86 -18.06
CA VAL A 78 -8.80 1.75 -17.28
C VAL A 78 -8.69 2.93 -16.34
N VAL A 79 -8.74 2.70 -15.05
CA VAL A 79 -8.53 3.73 -14.04
C VAL A 79 -7.05 4.10 -14.00
N VAL A 80 -6.73 5.39 -14.06
CA VAL A 80 -5.37 5.89 -13.85
C VAL A 80 -5.36 6.63 -12.52
N PHE A 81 -4.64 6.06 -11.55
CA PHE A 81 -4.63 6.58 -10.17
C PHE A 81 -3.26 7.22 -9.90
N PRO A 82 -3.20 8.57 -9.75
CA PRO A 82 -1.96 9.26 -9.43
C PRO A 82 -1.52 8.92 -8.01
N GLU A 83 -0.22 8.94 -7.73
CA GLU A 83 0.29 8.79 -6.37
C GLU A 83 -0.09 10.01 -5.52
N PRO A 84 -1.00 9.89 -4.53
CA PRO A 84 -1.51 11.07 -3.80
C PRO A 84 -0.43 11.80 -3.02
N ALA A 85 0.55 11.09 -2.46
CA ALA A 85 1.63 11.66 -1.67
C ALA A 85 2.57 12.56 -2.48
N MET A 86 2.61 12.41 -3.82
CA MET A 86 3.37 13.25 -4.72
C MET A 86 2.64 14.54 -5.12
N GLY A 87 1.40 14.73 -4.71
CA GLY A 87 0.62 15.93 -5.02
C GLY A 87 0.58 16.24 -6.52
N PHE A 88 0.84 17.51 -6.89
CA PHE A 88 0.84 17.93 -8.30
C PHE A 88 1.89 17.23 -9.17
N THR A 89 3.03 16.84 -8.62
CA THR A 89 4.05 16.09 -9.36
C THR A 89 3.52 14.71 -9.76
N GLY A 90 2.85 14.01 -8.84
CA GLY A 90 2.20 12.73 -9.15
C GLY A 90 1.10 12.87 -10.20
N LEU A 91 0.30 13.94 -10.11
CA LEU A 91 -0.74 14.23 -11.09
C LEU A 91 -0.16 14.49 -12.49
N ARG A 92 0.91 15.27 -12.61
CA ARG A 92 1.60 15.54 -13.88
C ARG A 92 2.23 14.27 -14.46
N HIS A 93 2.82 13.41 -13.62
CA HIS A 93 3.33 12.11 -14.07
C HIS A 93 2.20 11.21 -14.58
N ALA A 94 1.08 11.12 -13.86
CA ALA A 94 -0.07 10.36 -14.33
C ALA A 94 -0.63 10.90 -15.66
N ALA A 95 -0.59 12.22 -15.86
CA ALA A 95 -1.01 12.86 -17.10
C ALA A 95 0.05 12.78 -18.24
N SER A 96 1.25 12.26 -17.97
CA SER A 96 2.28 12.10 -19.01
C SER A 96 2.05 10.91 -19.94
N ILE A 97 1.24 9.96 -19.54
CA ILE A 97 0.76 8.87 -20.40
C ILE A 97 -0.49 9.33 -21.16
N ARG A 98 -0.92 8.55 -22.16
CA ARG A 98 -2.20 8.82 -22.83
C ARG A 98 -3.36 8.72 -21.82
N ILE A 99 -4.12 9.80 -21.68
CA ILE A 99 -5.34 9.90 -20.87
C ILE A 99 -6.50 10.32 -21.79
N ASP A 100 -7.61 9.61 -21.76
CA ASP A 100 -8.76 9.85 -22.60
C ASP A 100 -9.82 10.74 -21.90
N ALA A 101 -9.89 10.69 -20.56
CA ALA A 101 -10.71 11.61 -19.78
C ALA A 101 -10.15 11.82 -18.36
N TRP A 102 -10.57 12.93 -17.74
CA TRP A 102 -10.19 13.26 -16.37
C TRP A 102 -11.44 13.37 -15.49
N LEU A 103 -11.61 12.43 -14.56
CA LEU A 103 -12.65 12.42 -13.54
C LEU A 103 -12.18 13.21 -12.32
N ALA A 104 -12.70 14.42 -12.18
CA ALA A 104 -12.33 15.34 -11.11
C ALA A 104 -13.46 16.32 -10.78
N PRO A 105 -13.53 16.86 -9.55
CA PRO A 105 -14.39 17.99 -9.25
C PRO A 105 -14.11 19.18 -10.18
N PRO A 106 -15.13 20.01 -10.52
CA PRO A 106 -14.98 21.13 -11.46
C PRO A 106 -13.83 22.09 -11.11
N LEU A 107 -13.64 22.37 -9.82
CA LEU A 107 -12.55 23.24 -9.34
C LEU A 107 -11.16 22.68 -9.70
N TRP A 108 -10.95 21.39 -9.55
CA TRP A 108 -9.67 20.75 -9.91
C TRP A 108 -9.41 20.82 -11.41
N ARG A 109 -10.45 20.69 -12.22
CA ARG A 109 -10.34 20.84 -13.68
C ARG A 109 -9.95 22.26 -14.07
N ALA A 110 -10.52 23.26 -13.39
CA ALA A 110 -10.13 24.67 -13.59
C ALA A 110 -8.65 24.89 -13.24
N VAL A 111 -8.17 24.37 -12.10
CA VAL A 111 -6.75 24.41 -11.73
C VAL A 111 -5.87 23.66 -12.75
N GLY A 112 -6.38 22.57 -13.32
CA GLY A 112 -5.68 21.80 -14.36
C GLY A 112 -5.36 22.60 -15.60
N LEU A 113 -6.11 23.66 -15.92
CA LEU A 113 -5.82 24.53 -17.04
C LEU A 113 -4.47 25.28 -16.93
N LEU A 114 -3.91 25.34 -15.73
CA LEU A 114 -2.58 25.91 -15.48
C LEU A 114 -1.42 24.97 -15.88
N PHE A 115 -1.73 23.69 -16.13
CA PHE A 115 -0.72 22.67 -16.41
C PHE A 115 -0.86 22.12 -17.83
N PRO A 116 0.18 22.24 -18.69
CA PRO A 116 0.11 21.80 -20.09
C PRO A 116 -0.29 20.34 -20.27
N GLU A 117 0.19 19.45 -19.37
CA GLU A 117 -0.08 18.03 -19.43
C GLU A 117 -1.58 17.72 -19.21
N LEU A 118 -2.21 18.44 -18.27
CA LEU A 118 -3.63 18.26 -17.94
C LEU A 118 -4.55 18.91 -18.99
N ARG A 119 -4.12 20.02 -19.62
CA ARG A 119 -4.88 20.68 -20.71
C ARG A 119 -5.02 19.81 -21.95
N ARG A 120 -4.11 18.85 -22.15
CA ARG A 120 -4.14 17.92 -23.29
C ARG A 120 -5.19 16.84 -23.15
N ILE A 121 -5.75 16.64 -21.94
CA ILE A 121 -6.77 15.62 -21.72
C ILE A 121 -8.06 16.07 -22.42
N PRO A 122 -8.57 15.29 -23.39
CA PRO A 122 -9.63 15.76 -24.29
C PRO A 122 -10.98 15.93 -23.61
N ARG A 123 -11.26 15.21 -22.54
CA ARG A 123 -12.56 15.21 -21.87
C ARG A 123 -12.40 15.41 -20.37
N GLY A 124 -13.18 16.34 -19.81
CA GLY A 124 -13.35 16.47 -18.36
C GLY A 124 -14.70 15.89 -17.94
N VAL A 125 -14.68 14.98 -16.99
CA VAL A 125 -15.89 14.36 -16.41
C VAL A 125 -15.98 14.78 -14.94
N SER A 126 -17.16 15.23 -14.51
CA SER A 126 -17.41 15.49 -13.09
C SER A 126 -17.87 14.21 -12.41
N PRO A 127 -17.64 14.03 -11.10
CA PRO A 127 -18.29 12.96 -10.38
C PRO A 127 -19.81 13.18 -10.42
N PRO A 128 -20.61 12.11 -10.56
CA PRO A 128 -22.07 12.21 -10.47
C PRO A 128 -22.49 12.80 -9.12
N ALA A 129 -23.53 13.65 -9.14
CA ALA A 129 -24.10 14.16 -7.89
C ALA A 129 -24.72 13.01 -7.09
N ALA A 130 -24.55 13.04 -5.76
CA ALA A 130 -25.22 12.08 -4.90
C ALA A 130 -26.75 12.22 -5.05
N GLY A 131 -27.44 11.14 -5.48
CA GLY A 131 -28.92 11.10 -5.58
C GLY A 131 -29.49 11.63 -6.87
N GLY A 132 -28.71 11.80 -7.96
CA GLY A 132 -29.27 12.08 -9.28
C GLY A 132 -30.14 10.92 -9.78
N PRO A 133 -31.43 11.15 -10.17
CA PRO A 133 -32.29 10.08 -10.64
C PRO A 133 -31.78 9.57 -11.99
N CYS A 134 -31.60 8.28 -12.10
CA CYS A 134 -31.56 7.60 -13.37
C CYS A 134 -32.94 7.01 -13.65
N GLU A 135 -33.75 7.69 -14.47
CA GLU A 135 -35.18 7.45 -14.58
C GLU A 135 -35.61 6.39 -15.62
N THR A 136 -34.69 5.65 -16.27
CA THR A 136 -35.04 4.96 -17.51
C THR A 136 -35.20 3.45 -17.47
N TYR A 137 -34.86 2.74 -16.38
CA TYR A 137 -34.98 1.26 -16.30
C TYR A 137 -35.43 0.80 -14.93
N ALA A 138 -36.12 -0.34 -14.86
CA ALA A 138 -36.35 -1.04 -13.61
C ALA A 138 -35.00 -1.40 -12.95
N GLU A 139 -34.91 -1.28 -11.63
CA GLU A 139 -33.68 -1.47 -10.84
C GLU A 139 -33.01 -2.82 -11.12
N ALA A 140 -33.81 -3.89 -11.20
CA ALA A 140 -33.35 -5.24 -11.50
C ALA A 140 -32.70 -5.36 -12.89
N ASP A 141 -33.26 -4.68 -13.91
CA ASP A 141 -32.76 -4.74 -15.28
C ASP A 141 -31.41 -4.01 -15.42
N ARG A 142 -31.22 -2.94 -14.66
CA ARG A 142 -29.94 -2.19 -14.63
C ARG A 142 -28.84 -3.02 -13.97
N LEU A 143 -29.16 -3.62 -12.85
CA LEU A 143 -28.21 -4.48 -12.12
C LEU A 143 -27.79 -5.64 -13.00
N ALA A 144 -28.75 -6.29 -13.67
CA ALA A 144 -28.49 -7.37 -14.61
C ALA A 144 -27.62 -6.89 -15.81
N ALA A 145 -27.95 -5.75 -16.40
CA ALA A 145 -27.20 -5.20 -17.54
C ALA A 145 -25.77 -4.85 -17.19
N ILE A 146 -25.53 -4.24 -16.03
CA ILE A 146 -24.17 -3.88 -15.59
C ILE A 146 -23.37 -5.11 -15.18
N THR A 147 -23.98 -6.09 -14.52
CA THR A 147 -23.34 -7.35 -14.19
C THR A 147 -22.94 -8.10 -15.46
N ALA A 148 -23.78 -8.11 -16.47
CA ALA A 148 -23.47 -8.69 -17.78
C ALA A 148 -22.33 -7.92 -18.48
N ALA A 149 -22.35 -6.58 -18.46
CA ALA A 149 -21.28 -5.75 -19.02
C ALA A 149 -19.94 -6.02 -18.30
N ALA A 150 -19.94 -6.07 -16.98
CA ALA A 150 -18.75 -6.39 -16.20
C ALA A 150 -18.22 -7.81 -16.46
N SER A 151 -19.10 -8.77 -16.70
CA SER A 151 -18.73 -10.15 -17.04
C SER A 151 -18.19 -10.28 -18.48
N ALA A 152 -18.49 -9.32 -19.34
CA ALA A 152 -17.96 -9.28 -20.71
C ALA A 152 -16.56 -8.66 -20.80
N VAL A 153 -16.09 -7.99 -19.73
CA VAL A 153 -14.71 -7.46 -19.67
C VAL A 153 -13.74 -8.63 -19.55
N PRO A 154 -12.75 -8.76 -20.45
CA PRO A 154 -11.77 -9.83 -20.35
C PRO A 154 -10.98 -9.75 -19.02
N ASP A 155 -10.77 -10.88 -18.39
CA ASP A 155 -10.06 -10.96 -17.11
C ASP A 155 -8.64 -10.37 -17.19
N GLU A 156 -7.96 -10.52 -18.35
CA GLU A 156 -6.61 -9.97 -18.60
C GLU A 156 -6.63 -8.51 -19.12
N ALA A 157 -7.80 -7.89 -19.27
CA ALA A 157 -7.86 -6.47 -19.65
C ALA A 157 -7.26 -5.60 -18.54
N PRO A 158 -6.55 -4.51 -18.92
CA PRO A 158 -6.11 -3.53 -17.95
C PRO A 158 -7.28 -2.90 -17.22
N GLY A 159 -7.27 -2.92 -15.87
CA GLY A 159 -8.28 -2.28 -15.04
C GLY A 159 -7.75 -1.03 -14.33
N LEU A 160 -6.44 -1.02 -13.99
CA LEU A 160 -5.85 0.06 -13.21
C LEU A 160 -4.41 0.31 -13.67
N ILE A 161 -4.02 1.59 -13.75
CA ILE A 161 -2.63 2.01 -13.87
C ILE A 161 -2.28 2.79 -12.60
N PHE A 162 -1.31 2.28 -11.86
CA PHE A 162 -0.81 2.88 -10.64
C PHE A 162 0.64 3.35 -10.80
N PHE A 163 0.99 4.47 -10.16
CA PHE A 163 2.34 5.00 -10.22
C PHE A 163 3.09 4.78 -8.92
N THR A 164 4.34 4.30 -9.01
CA THR A 164 5.24 4.17 -7.86
C THR A 164 6.37 5.18 -7.96
N SER A 165 6.86 5.62 -6.81
CA SER A 165 8.05 6.45 -6.71
C SER A 165 9.30 5.62 -7.02
N GLY A 166 9.61 5.36 -8.28
CA GLY A 166 10.77 4.55 -8.65
C GLY A 166 12.05 4.98 -7.93
N SER A 167 12.89 4.02 -7.52
CA SER A 167 14.21 4.26 -6.91
C SER A 167 15.14 5.10 -7.79
N THR A 168 14.90 5.13 -9.10
CA THR A 168 15.63 5.93 -10.10
C THR A 168 15.10 7.35 -10.27
N GLY A 169 14.13 7.79 -9.45
CA GLY A 169 13.54 9.13 -9.49
C GLY A 169 12.48 9.37 -10.56
N LYS A 170 12.30 8.46 -11.52
CA LYS A 170 11.15 8.49 -12.46
C LYS A 170 10.09 7.53 -11.97
N PRO A 171 8.81 7.99 -11.80
CA PRO A 171 7.73 7.09 -11.43
C PRO A 171 7.54 5.99 -12.45
N LYS A 172 7.32 4.78 -11.96
CA LYS A 172 7.01 3.62 -12.79
C LYS A 172 5.50 3.44 -12.86
N ALA A 173 4.95 3.31 -14.07
CA ALA A 173 3.54 3.03 -14.30
C ALA A 173 3.31 1.51 -14.35
N ILE A 174 2.64 0.97 -13.35
CA ILE A 174 2.30 -0.44 -13.24
C ILE A 174 0.91 -0.64 -13.78
N VAL A 175 0.74 -1.61 -14.67
CA VAL A 175 -0.57 -1.99 -15.22
C VAL A 175 -1.10 -3.16 -14.42
N TYR A 176 -2.27 -3.00 -13.82
CA TYR A 176 -3.02 -4.04 -13.16
C TYR A 176 -4.14 -4.52 -14.08
N THR A 177 -4.15 -5.80 -14.41
CA THR A 177 -5.30 -6.44 -15.04
C THR A 177 -6.38 -6.74 -14.02
N HIS A 178 -7.59 -7.02 -14.45
CA HIS A 178 -8.66 -7.45 -13.54
C HIS A 178 -8.30 -8.74 -12.80
N THR A 179 -7.63 -9.69 -13.47
CA THR A 179 -7.08 -10.91 -12.85
C THR A 179 -6.08 -10.57 -11.77
N PHE A 180 -5.12 -9.67 -12.06
CA PHE A 180 -4.08 -9.30 -11.10
C PHE A 180 -4.65 -8.69 -9.82
N ILE A 181 -5.61 -7.74 -9.93
CA ILE A 181 -6.27 -7.12 -8.77
C ILE A 181 -6.96 -8.20 -7.92
N LYS A 182 -7.67 -9.12 -8.57
CA LYS A 182 -8.35 -10.22 -7.88
C LYS A 182 -7.38 -11.17 -7.19
N ASP A 183 -6.27 -11.53 -7.86
CA ASP A 183 -5.29 -12.46 -7.31
C ASP A 183 -4.52 -11.86 -6.14
N GLN A 184 -4.37 -10.53 -6.07
CA GLN A 184 -3.90 -9.85 -4.86
C GLN A 184 -4.87 -10.11 -3.69
N GLY A 185 -6.17 -9.91 -3.90
CA GLY A 185 -7.20 -10.18 -2.88
C GLY A 185 -7.18 -11.64 -2.40
N HIS A 186 -7.00 -12.61 -3.29
CA HIS A 186 -6.88 -14.01 -2.92
C HIS A 186 -5.69 -14.30 -1.99
N GLY A 187 -4.55 -13.62 -2.20
CA GLY A 187 -3.38 -13.75 -1.32
C GLY A 187 -3.64 -13.21 0.09
N LEU A 188 -4.58 -12.28 0.22
CA LEU A 188 -4.97 -11.66 1.49
C LEU A 188 -6.20 -12.34 2.13
N GLU A 189 -6.96 -13.12 1.39
CA GLU A 189 -8.19 -13.76 1.89
C GLU A 189 -8.02 -14.45 3.25
N PRO A 190 -6.93 -15.21 3.52
CA PRO A 190 -6.74 -15.84 4.83
C PRO A 190 -6.67 -14.85 5.99
N LEU A 191 -6.18 -13.61 5.72
CA LEU A 191 -6.02 -12.55 6.72
C LEU A 191 -7.32 -11.77 6.93
N PHE A 192 -8.11 -11.63 5.87
CA PHE A 192 -9.27 -10.76 5.83
C PHE A 192 -10.60 -11.48 5.87
N ARG A 193 -10.63 -12.82 5.93
CA ARG A 193 -11.91 -13.56 6.04
C ARG A 193 -12.77 -12.90 7.10
N PRO A 194 -13.85 -12.20 6.72
CA PRO A 194 -14.67 -11.52 7.69
C PRO A 194 -15.39 -12.56 8.51
N ASN A 195 -15.16 -12.53 9.82
CA ASN A 195 -16.15 -13.09 10.72
C ASN A 195 -17.38 -12.19 10.66
N SER A 196 -18.55 -12.73 10.90
CA SER A 196 -19.77 -11.95 11.02
C SER A 196 -19.55 -10.80 12.03
N GLY A 197 -19.64 -9.55 11.56
CA GLY A 197 -19.46 -8.36 12.39
C GLY A 197 -18.08 -7.67 12.31
N GLU A 198 -17.16 -8.07 11.43
CA GLU A 198 -15.90 -7.35 11.25
C GLU A 198 -16.13 -5.97 10.59
N VAL A 199 -15.50 -4.96 11.19
CA VAL A 199 -15.51 -3.57 10.75
C VAL A 199 -14.06 -3.10 10.59
N ASP A 200 -13.66 -2.80 9.36
CA ASP A 200 -12.30 -2.49 8.98
C ASP A 200 -12.07 -0.99 8.81
N LEU A 201 -11.13 -0.38 9.53
CA LEU A 201 -10.62 0.95 9.23
C LEU A 201 -9.38 0.81 8.34
N VAL A 202 -9.51 1.20 7.07
CA VAL A 202 -8.54 0.89 6.02
C VAL A 202 -7.82 2.15 5.56
N ALA A 203 -6.52 2.24 5.82
CA ALA A 203 -5.68 3.37 5.39
C ALA A 203 -5.15 3.25 3.95
N PHE A 204 -5.47 2.16 3.25
CA PHE A 204 -5.03 1.89 1.89
C PHE A 204 -6.23 1.89 0.94
N PRO A 205 -6.43 2.93 0.11
CA PRO A 205 -7.67 3.08 -0.66
C PRO A 205 -8.02 1.90 -1.57
N LEU A 206 -7.02 1.28 -2.21
CA LEU A 206 -7.28 0.14 -3.09
C LEU A 206 -7.66 -1.12 -2.33
N PHE A 207 -7.13 -1.33 -1.12
CA PHE A 207 -7.51 -2.47 -0.27
C PHE A 207 -8.98 -2.43 0.17
N VAL A 208 -9.61 -1.27 0.17
CA VAL A 208 -11.06 -1.18 0.40
C VAL A 208 -11.83 -1.97 -0.65
N CYS A 209 -11.37 -1.98 -1.91
CA CYS A 209 -12.03 -2.77 -2.96
C CYS A 209 -11.91 -4.28 -2.68
N GLU A 210 -10.76 -4.74 -2.19
CA GLU A 210 -10.55 -6.14 -1.79
C GLU A 210 -11.39 -6.51 -0.57
N CYS A 211 -11.45 -5.62 0.43
CA CYS A 211 -12.32 -5.80 1.61
C CYS A 211 -13.81 -5.84 1.23
N LEU A 212 -14.23 -5.04 0.24
CA LEU A 212 -15.60 -5.09 -0.30
C LEU A 212 -15.89 -6.41 -1.02
N ASP A 213 -14.93 -6.94 -1.76
CA ASP A 213 -15.03 -8.27 -2.39
C ASP A 213 -15.22 -9.38 -1.35
N LEU A 214 -14.54 -9.26 -0.22
CA LEU A 214 -14.63 -10.20 0.90
C LEU A 214 -15.86 -9.98 1.79
N GLY A 215 -16.68 -8.96 1.54
CA GLY A 215 -17.92 -8.69 2.26
C GLY A 215 -17.75 -7.97 3.60
N SER A 216 -16.63 -7.30 3.86
CA SER A 216 -16.40 -6.51 5.08
C SER A 216 -17.17 -5.20 5.09
N THR A 217 -17.46 -4.67 6.30
CA THR A 217 -17.80 -3.25 6.48
C THR A 217 -16.53 -2.42 6.56
N ASN A 218 -16.42 -1.38 5.73
CA ASN A 218 -15.21 -0.58 5.64
C ASN A 218 -15.44 0.85 6.12
N VAL A 219 -14.68 1.27 7.11
CA VAL A 219 -14.63 2.63 7.63
C VAL A 219 -13.53 3.37 6.89
N LEU A 220 -13.88 4.44 6.18
CA LEU A 220 -12.93 5.23 5.41
C LEU A 220 -12.14 6.17 6.31
N PRO A 221 -10.87 6.47 5.98
CA PRO A 221 -10.01 7.29 6.82
C PRO A 221 -10.56 8.71 7.07
N ASN A 222 -10.49 9.18 8.31
CA ASN A 222 -10.85 10.53 8.71
C ASN A 222 -9.66 11.50 8.78
N TRP A 223 -8.55 11.15 8.13
CA TRP A 223 -7.33 11.97 8.05
C TRP A 223 -6.83 12.07 6.60
N ASP A 224 -5.92 13.03 6.36
CA ASP A 224 -5.27 13.17 5.06
C ASP A 224 -4.23 12.06 4.86
N LEU A 225 -4.52 11.11 3.98
CA LEU A 225 -3.62 9.98 3.64
C LEU A 225 -2.29 10.43 3.02
N ARG A 226 -2.21 11.66 2.50
CA ARG A 226 -0.97 12.23 1.95
C ARG A 226 0.00 12.67 3.05
N LYS A 227 -0.49 12.79 4.28
CA LYS A 227 0.25 13.33 5.44
C LYS A 227 0.09 12.44 6.68
N PRO A 228 0.50 11.18 6.63
CA PRO A 228 0.28 10.24 7.73
C PRO A 228 0.96 10.69 9.04
N ARG A 229 2.06 11.46 8.95
CA ARG A 229 2.75 12.01 10.12
C ARG A 229 1.97 13.11 10.84
N GLU A 230 1.09 13.83 10.14
CA GLU A 230 0.27 14.93 10.68
C GLU A 230 -1.10 14.42 11.20
N ALA A 231 -1.41 13.14 11.03
CA ALA A 231 -2.69 12.57 11.43
C ALA A 231 -2.93 12.71 12.95
N ASP A 232 -4.12 13.17 13.32
CA ASP A 232 -4.58 13.23 14.72
C ASP A 232 -5.00 11.84 15.19
N LEU A 233 -4.13 11.17 15.94
CA LEU A 233 -4.39 9.80 16.42
C LEU A 233 -5.57 9.73 17.39
N ASP A 234 -5.76 10.75 18.20
CA ASP A 234 -6.88 10.76 19.16
C ASP A 234 -8.22 10.89 18.41
N ALA A 235 -8.26 11.67 17.32
CA ALA A 235 -9.42 11.74 16.44
C ALA A 235 -9.65 10.40 15.71
N ILE A 236 -8.58 9.72 15.23
CA ILE A 236 -8.68 8.40 14.61
C ILE A 236 -9.25 7.38 15.59
N LEU A 237 -8.74 7.32 16.81
CA LEU A 237 -9.18 6.35 17.81
C LEU A 237 -10.61 6.64 18.33
N ARG A 238 -10.98 7.92 18.48
CA ARG A 238 -12.38 8.28 18.78
C ARG A 238 -13.33 7.83 17.67
N TYR A 239 -12.95 8.04 16.42
CA TYR A 239 -13.72 7.61 15.25
C TYR A 239 -13.80 6.09 15.17
N ALA A 240 -12.69 5.38 15.34
CA ALA A 240 -12.68 3.91 15.38
C ALA A 240 -13.61 3.35 16.46
N ARG A 241 -13.63 4.00 17.65
CA ARG A 241 -14.55 3.62 18.75
C ARG A 241 -16.00 3.88 18.38
N ALA A 242 -16.31 5.04 17.82
CA ALA A 242 -17.68 5.44 17.45
C ALA A 242 -18.27 4.52 16.38
N GLU A 243 -17.45 4.06 15.43
CA GLU A 243 -17.89 3.18 14.35
C GLU A 243 -17.74 1.68 14.68
N GLY A 244 -17.33 1.35 15.91
CA GLY A 244 -17.19 -0.05 16.35
C GLY A 244 -16.12 -0.83 15.57
N VAL A 245 -15.05 -0.15 15.15
CA VAL A 245 -13.96 -0.76 14.39
C VAL A 245 -13.35 -1.95 15.14
N THR A 246 -13.22 -3.08 14.46
CA THR A 246 -12.65 -4.31 14.99
C THR A 246 -11.26 -4.60 14.46
N ARG A 247 -10.92 -4.11 13.24
CA ARG A 247 -9.60 -4.27 12.63
C ARG A 247 -9.07 -2.95 12.07
N LEU A 248 -7.78 -2.71 12.27
CA LEU A 248 -7.07 -1.56 11.72
C LEU A 248 -6.08 -2.03 10.65
N LEU A 249 -6.17 -1.47 9.46
CA LEU A 249 -5.23 -1.69 8.36
C LEU A 249 -4.42 -0.41 8.16
N LEU A 250 -3.23 -0.35 8.74
CA LEU A 250 -2.44 0.88 8.85
C LEU A 250 -1.00 0.70 8.38
N GLN A 251 -0.41 1.79 7.89
CA GLN A 251 1.02 1.83 7.61
C GLN A 251 1.83 1.76 8.92
N PRO A 252 3.07 1.20 8.91
CA PRO A 252 3.93 1.13 10.10
C PRO A 252 4.12 2.49 10.80
N ALA A 253 4.26 3.59 10.05
CA ALA A 253 4.41 4.92 10.62
C ALA A 253 3.23 5.38 11.49
N LEU A 254 2.00 4.98 11.16
CA LEU A 254 0.84 5.24 12.03
C LEU A 254 0.84 4.29 13.23
N CYS A 255 1.21 3.03 13.03
CA CYS A 255 1.32 2.04 14.10
C CYS A 255 2.36 2.44 15.16
N GLU A 256 3.53 2.98 14.75
CA GLU A 256 4.57 3.49 15.64
C GLU A 256 4.07 4.57 16.60
N ARG A 257 3.15 5.42 16.13
CA ARG A 257 2.55 6.48 16.92
C ARG A 257 1.34 5.99 17.73
N LEU A 258 0.63 5.00 17.18
CA LEU A 258 -0.60 4.45 17.76
C LEU A 258 -0.30 3.62 19.02
N VAL A 259 0.82 2.91 19.03
CA VAL A 259 1.19 1.97 20.10
C VAL A 259 1.29 2.63 21.49
N ASP A 260 1.52 3.94 21.56
CA ASP A 260 1.57 4.70 22.80
C ASP A 260 0.20 5.25 23.24
N LYS A 261 -0.86 4.95 22.47
CA LYS A 261 -2.23 5.41 22.74
C LYS A 261 -3.13 4.28 23.26
N PRO A 262 -4.21 4.62 23.97
CA PRO A 262 -5.21 3.64 24.40
C PRO A 262 -6.07 3.20 23.23
N ILE A 263 -5.75 2.04 22.64
CA ILE A 263 -6.51 1.44 21.53
C ILE A 263 -7.89 1.03 22.05
N PRO A 264 -8.99 1.32 21.30
CA PRO A 264 -10.34 0.90 21.71
C PRO A 264 -10.44 -0.63 21.90
N PRO A 265 -11.11 -1.12 22.95
CA PRO A 265 -11.26 -2.56 23.20
C PRO A 265 -11.99 -3.34 22.09
N SER A 266 -12.75 -2.65 21.23
CA SER A 266 -13.36 -3.24 20.03
C SER A 266 -12.33 -3.69 19.01
N VAL A 267 -11.15 -3.06 18.96
CA VAL A 267 -10.08 -3.41 18.02
C VAL A 267 -9.40 -4.70 18.48
N ARG A 268 -9.57 -5.75 17.71
CA ARG A 268 -9.02 -7.09 17.99
C ARG A 268 -7.83 -7.44 17.13
N ALA A 269 -7.66 -6.73 16.00
CA ALA A 269 -6.57 -7.00 15.08
C ALA A 269 -5.97 -5.71 14.48
N ILE A 270 -4.67 -5.73 14.27
CA ILE A 270 -3.94 -4.73 13.49
C ILE A 270 -3.20 -5.46 12.37
N LEU A 271 -3.43 -5.00 11.13
CA LEU A 271 -2.71 -5.46 9.95
C LEU A 271 -1.84 -4.31 9.47
N THR A 272 -0.53 -4.54 9.34
CA THR A 272 0.41 -3.48 8.98
C THR A 272 1.41 -3.95 7.92
N GLY A 273 1.73 -3.07 6.99
CA GLY A 273 2.60 -3.34 5.86
C GLY A 273 2.84 -2.11 4.99
N GLY A 274 3.44 -2.30 3.81
CA GLY A 274 3.80 -1.21 2.91
C GLY A 274 5.10 -0.49 3.29
N GLY A 275 5.70 -0.82 4.43
CA GLY A 275 7.00 -0.39 4.92
C GLY A 275 7.57 -1.43 5.88
N PRO A 276 8.82 -1.27 6.36
CA PRO A 276 9.40 -2.23 7.30
C PRO A 276 8.62 -2.26 8.62
N VAL A 277 8.26 -3.46 9.04
CA VAL A 277 7.64 -3.74 10.35
C VAL A 277 8.71 -4.33 11.24
N TYR A 278 9.38 -3.48 12.01
CA TYR A 278 10.48 -3.89 12.87
C TYR A 278 10.01 -4.71 14.07
N PRO A 279 10.87 -5.59 14.62
CA PRO A 279 10.52 -6.46 15.75
C PRO A 279 10.03 -5.71 16.98
N ASP A 280 10.64 -4.56 17.31
CA ASP A 280 10.25 -3.72 18.44
C ASP A 280 8.80 -3.19 18.30
N LEU A 281 8.42 -2.74 17.10
CA LEU A 281 7.05 -2.32 16.81
C LEU A 281 6.07 -3.49 16.94
N LEU A 282 6.43 -4.63 16.36
CA LEU A 282 5.55 -5.80 16.34
C LEU A 282 5.26 -6.32 17.76
N ARG A 283 6.27 -6.36 18.65
CA ARG A 283 6.11 -6.69 20.08
C ARG A 283 5.18 -5.70 20.77
N ARG A 284 5.45 -4.40 20.64
CA ARG A 284 4.65 -3.35 21.28
C ARG A 284 3.20 -3.37 20.83
N LEU A 285 2.91 -3.71 19.57
CA LEU A 285 1.55 -3.88 19.06
C LEU A 285 0.89 -5.14 19.62
N ALA A 286 1.62 -6.25 19.71
CA ALA A 286 1.11 -7.51 20.28
C ALA A 286 0.72 -7.40 21.76
N ASP A 287 1.34 -6.48 22.50
CA ASP A 287 0.93 -6.14 23.88
C ASP A 287 -0.39 -5.36 23.94
N LYS A 288 -0.88 -4.81 22.81
CA LYS A 288 -2.07 -3.94 22.78
C LYS A 288 -3.31 -4.62 22.23
N VAL A 289 -3.16 -5.53 21.27
CA VAL A 289 -4.28 -6.20 20.61
C VAL A 289 -3.98 -7.69 20.44
N PRO A 290 -5.05 -8.56 20.46
CA PRO A 290 -4.86 -10.00 20.38
C PRO A 290 -4.17 -10.50 19.12
N VAL A 291 -4.37 -9.82 17.98
CA VAL A 291 -3.85 -10.26 16.69
C VAL A 291 -3.11 -9.13 15.99
N VAL A 292 -1.85 -9.37 15.64
CA VAL A 292 -1.05 -8.43 14.84
C VAL A 292 -0.46 -9.17 13.66
N HIS A 293 -0.80 -8.73 12.44
CA HIS A 293 -0.23 -9.24 11.21
C HIS A 293 0.79 -8.26 10.64
N SER A 294 1.97 -8.76 10.34
CA SER A 294 2.96 -8.10 9.49
C SER A 294 2.84 -8.64 8.08
N ILE A 295 2.63 -7.75 7.09
CA ILE A 295 2.46 -8.11 5.68
C ILE A 295 3.61 -7.52 4.88
N TYR A 296 4.34 -8.38 4.16
CA TYR A 296 5.38 -7.99 3.23
C TYR A 296 4.89 -8.10 1.79
N GLY A 297 5.14 -7.04 1.03
CA GLY A 297 4.82 -6.96 -0.39
C GLY A 297 5.24 -5.62 -0.98
N SER A 298 5.03 -5.50 -2.26
CA SER A 298 5.24 -4.26 -3.03
C SER A 298 4.08 -4.06 -4.00
N THR A 299 3.97 -2.87 -4.57
CA THR A 299 2.97 -2.59 -5.61
C THR A 299 3.06 -3.56 -6.79
N GLU A 300 4.25 -4.10 -7.07
CA GLU A 300 4.50 -5.08 -8.12
C GLU A 300 4.17 -6.53 -7.71
N ALA A 301 4.07 -6.82 -6.41
CA ALA A 301 3.81 -8.17 -5.89
C ALA A 301 3.23 -8.06 -4.46
N GLU A 302 1.95 -8.27 -4.30
CA GLU A 302 1.27 -8.12 -3.01
C GLU A 302 0.15 -9.16 -2.84
N PRO A 303 0.11 -9.83 -1.68
CA PRO A 303 1.22 -9.98 -0.72
C PRO A 303 2.30 -10.93 -1.24
N ILE A 304 3.53 -10.80 -0.72
CA ILE A 304 4.59 -11.81 -0.92
C ILE A 304 4.58 -12.81 0.23
N ALA A 305 4.59 -12.30 1.48
CA ALA A 305 4.56 -13.10 2.69
C ALA A 305 3.86 -12.35 3.82
N HIS A 306 3.42 -13.08 4.82
CA HIS A 306 2.87 -12.50 6.04
C HIS A 306 3.14 -13.40 7.25
N ILE A 307 3.11 -12.80 8.45
CA ILE A 307 3.22 -13.51 9.71
C ILE A 307 2.40 -12.82 10.79
N THR A 308 1.85 -13.58 11.72
CA THR A 308 1.30 -13.02 12.96
C THR A 308 2.37 -12.96 14.05
N ALA A 309 2.24 -12.00 14.96
CA ALA A 309 3.13 -11.92 16.11
C ALA A 309 3.10 -13.21 16.96
N ALA A 310 1.96 -13.89 17.01
CA ALA A 310 1.80 -15.16 17.75
C ALA A 310 2.53 -16.36 17.12
N GLU A 311 2.87 -16.31 15.83
CA GLU A 311 3.63 -17.36 15.14
C GLU A 311 5.15 -17.23 15.35
N ILE A 312 5.61 -16.11 15.90
CA ILE A 312 7.03 -15.83 16.11
C ILE A 312 7.47 -16.46 17.43
N THR A 313 8.36 -17.43 17.36
CA THR A 313 8.92 -18.12 18.54
C THR A 313 9.95 -17.25 19.27
N SER A 314 10.31 -17.65 20.52
CA SER A 314 11.39 -16.97 21.25
C SER A 314 12.71 -17.02 20.48
N ALA A 315 13.05 -18.15 19.84
CA ALA A 315 14.24 -18.28 19.02
C ALA A 315 14.23 -17.35 17.80
N ASP A 316 13.05 -17.10 17.20
CA ASP A 316 12.90 -16.16 16.09
C ASP A 316 13.13 -14.71 16.57
N TRP A 317 12.59 -14.37 17.75
CA TRP A 317 12.82 -13.06 18.36
C TRP A 317 14.30 -12.84 18.65
N ASP A 318 14.98 -13.84 19.24
CA ASP A 318 16.41 -13.78 19.52
C ASP A 318 17.24 -13.64 18.23
N ALA A 319 16.84 -14.33 17.16
CA ALA A 319 17.49 -14.23 15.86
C ALA A 319 17.33 -12.83 15.24
N MET A 320 16.14 -12.21 15.33
CA MET A 320 15.91 -10.83 14.86
C MET A 320 16.74 -9.83 15.70
N ASP A 321 16.77 -9.98 17.01
CA ASP A 321 17.55 -9.15 17.93
C ASP A 321 19.06 -9.34 17.74
N GLY A 322 19.47 -10.50 17.23
CA GLY A 322 20.85 -10.82 16.85
C GLY A 322 21.26 -10.38 15.45
N GLY A 323 20.39 -9.69 14.72
CA GLY A 323 20.72 -9.16 13.39
C GLY A 323 20.41 -10.10 12.22
N GLY A 324 19.62 -11.15 12.41
CA GLY A 324 19.18 -12.09 11.36
C GLY A 324 18.26 -11.48 10.29
N GLY A 325 17.83 -10.22 10.47
CA GLY A 325 16.86 -9.54 9.62
C GLY A 325 15.48 -9.50 10.23
N ILE A 326 14.46 -9.26 9.43
CA ILE A 326 13.03 -9.22 9.83
C ILE A 326 12.34 -10.47 9.31
N LEU A 327 11.78 -11.30 10.20
CA LEU A 327 10.99 -12.46 9.81
C LEU A 327 9.61 -11.99 9.27
N THR A 328 9.30 -12.37 8.03
CA THR A 328 8.04 -12.00 7.35
C THR A 328 7.10 -13.18 7.13
N GLY A 329 7.51 -14.38 7.54
CA GLY A 329 6.70 -15.59 7.47
C GLY A 329 6.80 -16.34 6.16
N ARG A 330 5.83 -17.23 5.91
CA ARG A 330 5.84 -18.02 4.69
C ARG A 330 5.34 -17.20 3.50
N PRO A 331 5.94 -17.38 2.31
CA PRO A 331 5.35 -16.86 1.08
C PRO A 331 3.91 -17.36 0.91
N VAL A 332 3.03 -16.52 0.34
CA VAL A 332 1.66 -16.92 0.04
C VAL A 332 1.61 -18.08 -0.97
N ALA A 333 0.62 -18.95 -0.85
CA ALA A 333 0.59 -20.23 -1.56
C ALA A 333 0.63 -20.13 -3.09
N GLN A 334 0.06 -19.07 -3.68
CA GLN A 334 0.03 -18.84 -5.12
C GLN A 334 1.33 -18.28 -5.69
N LEU A 335 2.28 -17.87 -4.83
CA LEU A 335 3.52 -17.23 -5.23
C LEU A 335 4.68 -18.23 -5.17
N ARG A 336 5.54 -18.22 -6.20
CA ARG A 336 6.85 -18.88 -6.15
C ARG A 336 7.93 -17.84 -5.86
N LEU A 337 8.86 -18.20 -5.00
CA LEU A 337 9.95 -17.32 -4.55
C LEU A 337 11.28 -18.06 -4.71
N ARG A 338 12.31 -17.32 -5.11
CA ARG A 338 13.71 -17.78 -5.09
C ARG A 338 14.61 -16.65 -4.59
N ILE A 339 15.76 -17.04 -4.08
CA ILE A 339 16.84 -16.10 -3.71
C ILE A 339 17.96 -16.25 -4.73
N VAL A 340 18.36 -15.15 -5.35
CA VAL A 340 19.47 -15.12 -6.33
C VAL A 340 20.39 -13.96 -5.95
N ASP A 341 21.64 -14.23 -5.62
CA ASP A 341 22.62 -13.22 -5.18
C ASP A 341 22.08 -12.33 -4.04
N ASP A 342 21.55 -12.96 -3.01
CA ASP A 342 20.83 -12.37 -1.89
C ASP A 342 19.50 -11.67 -2.26
N GLU A 343 19.14 -11.53 -3.55
CA GLU A 343 17.91 -10.86 -4.00
C GLU A 343 16.71 -11.78 -3.96
N ILE A 344 15.62 -11.28 -3.37
CA ILE A 344 14.30 -11.92 -3.42
C ILE A 344 13.72 -11.70 -4.82
N GLN A 345 13.44 -12.80 -5.52
CA GLN A 345 12.75 -12.80 -6.80
C GLN A 345 11.47 -13.61 -6.70
N VAL A 346 10.40 -13.08 -7.27
CA VAL A 346 9.05 -13.66 -7.16
C VAL A 346 8.35 -13.79 -8.49
N THR A 347 7.49 -14.81 -8.59
CA THR A 347 6.58 -15.00 -9.72
C THR A 347 5.28 -15.64 -9.23
N GLY A 348 4.18 -15.30 -9.86
CA GLY A 348 2.86 -15.80 -9.49
C GLY A 348 1.75 -14.99 -10.15
N PRO A 349 0.49 -15.34 -9.92
CA PRO A 349 -0.66 -14.60 -10.44
C PRO A 349 -0.77 -13.19 -9.82
N ASN A 350 -0.38 -13.02 -8.56
CA ASN A 350 -0.33 -11.74 -7.84
C ASN A 350 1.01 -11.01 -8.01
N VAL A 351 1.78 -11.31 -9.08
CA VAL A 351 3.03 -10.64 -9.43
C VAL A 351 2.90 -9.97 -10.79
N ASN A 352 3.13 -8.66 -10.83
CA ASN A 352 3.09 -7.89 -12.07
C ASN A 352 4.12 -8.37 -13.09
N LYS A 353 3.68 -8.63 -14.33
CA LYS A 353 4.51 -9.19 -15.41
C LYS A 353 5.29 -8.14 -16.20
N GLY A 354 4.91 -6.86 -16.11
CA GLY A 354 5.59 -5.77 -16.82
C GLY A 354 5.03 -4.38 -16.49
N TYR A 355 5.82 -3.36 -16.79
CA TYR A 355 5.40 -1.97 -16.66
C TYR A 355 4.79 -1.45 -17.96
N LEU A 356 4.11 -0.32 -17.90
CA LEU A 356 3.57 0.36 -19.07
C LEU A 356 4.68 0.77 -20.06
N ASP A 357 5.85 1.14 -19.55
CA ASP A 357 7.08 1.36 -20.31
C ASP A 357 7.99 0.13 -20.23
N PRO A 358 8.13 -0.69 -21.30
CA PRO A 358 8.95 -1.89 -21.28
C PRO A 358 10.43 -1.67 -20.97
N ALA A 359 10.94 -0.44 -21.16
CA ALA A 359 12.32 -0.11 -20.77
C ALA A 359 12.57 -0.27 -19.25
N GLN A 360 11.51 -0.16 -18.45
CA GLN A 360 11.58 -0.35 -16.98
C GLN A 360 11.64 -1.83 -16.59
N ASP A 361 11.26 -2.74 -17.48
CA ASP A 361 11.32 -4.19 -17.22
C ASP A 361 12.76 -4.71 -17.23
N VAL A 362 13.64 -4.12 -18.02
CA VAL A 362 15.02 -4.58 -18.22
C VAL A 362 15.78 -4.81 -16.91
N THR A 363 15.56 -3.96 -15.92
CA THR A 363 16.23 -4.04 -14.61
C THR A 363 15.43 -4.76 -13.54
N THR A 364 14.13 -4.97 -13.76
CA THR A 364 13.20 -5.45 -12.73
C THR A 364 12.52 -6.78 -13.07
N LYS A 365 12.66 -7.22 -14.30
CA LYS A 365 12.12 -8.52 -14.76
C LYS A 365 13.25 -9.37 -15.31
N GLN A 366 13.17 -10.66 -15.04
CA GLN A 366 14.09 -11.66 -15.58
C GLN A 366 13.29 -12.84 -16.08
N THR A 367 13.46 -13.21 -17.34
CA THR A 367 12.87 -14.43 -17.91
C THR A 367 13.87 -15.58 -17.75
N ASP A 368 13.43 -16.68 -17.17
CA ASP A 368 14.26 -17.89 -17.06
C ASP A 368 14.21 -18.74 -18.35
N SER A 369 14.98 -19.83 -18.36
CA SER A 369 15.06 -20.76 -19.50
C SER A 369 13.73 -21.47 -19.83
N ALA A 370 12.79 -21.50 -18.89
CA ALA A 370 11.44 -22.04 -19.08
C ALA A 370 10.43 -20.97 -19.55
N GLY A 371 10.87 -19.74 -19.81
CA GLY A 371 10.02 -18.63 -20.22
C GLY A 371 9.23 -17.98 -19.07
N VAL A 372 9.52 -18.31 -17.81
CA VAL A 372 8.85 -17.72 -16.65
C VAL A 372 9.44 -16.37 -16.33
N ILE A 373 8.56 -15.34 -16.20
CA ILE A 373 8.95 -14.01 -15.82
C ILE A 373 9.03 -13.93 -14.29
N TRP A 374 10.20 -13.59 -13.78
CA TRP A 374 10.49 -13.31 -12.37
C TRP A 374 10.59 -11.82 -12.14
N HIS A 375 9.89 -11.31 -11.15
CA HIS A 375 10.06 -9.95 -10.68
C HIS A 375 11.22 -9.90 -9.68
N ARG A 376 12.19 -9.04 -9.96
CA ARG A 376 13.30 -8.68 -9.09
C ARG A 376 12.83 -7.60 -8.12
N THR A 377 12.70 -7.93 -6.85
CA THR A 377 12.13 -6.99 -5.87
C THR A 377 13.10 -5.87 -5.49
N GLY A 378 14.40 -6.09 -5.67
CA GLY A 378 15.47 -5.25 -5.15
C GLY A 378 15.61 -5.33 -3.62
N ASP A 379 14.90 -6.24 -2.97
CA ASP A 379 15.04 -6.55 -1.56
C ASP A 379 15.95 -7.76 -1.36
N ALA A 380 16.81 -7.69 -0.35
CA ALA A 380 17.63 -8.82 0.09
C ALA A 380 16.88 -9.66 1.11
N GLY A 381 17.11 -10.97 1.07
CA GLY A 381 16.52 -11.88 2.03
C GLY A 381 17.03 -13.31 1.90
N TRP A 382 16.58 -14.17 2.80
CA TRP A 382 16.88 -15.59 2.80
C TRP A 382 15.69 -16.40 3.30
N ILE A 383 15.68 -17.70 3.03
CA ILE A 383 14.62 -18.63 3.44
C ILE A 383 15.21 -19.59 4.48
N ASP A 384 14.53 -19.72 5.61
CA ASP A 384 14.94 -20.63 6.67
C ASP A 384 14.52 -22.10 6.37
N ALA A 385 14.96 -23.02 7.25
CA ALA A 385 14.65 -24.45 7.12
C ALA A 385 13.14 -24.77 7.22
N GLN A 386 12.33 -23.85 7.75
CA GLN A 386 10.88 -23.95 7.82
C GLN A 386 10.20 -23.36 6.58
N GLY A 387 10.95 -22.83 5.61
CA GLY A 387 10.43 -22.20 4.40
C GLY A 387 9.83 -20.82 4.65
N ARG A 388 10.29 -20.11 5.70
CA ARG A 388 9.86 -18.75 6.02
C ARG A 388 10.87 -17.74 5.49
N LEU A 389 10.40 -16.61 5.02
CA LEU A 389 11.19 -15.55 4.44
C LEU A 389 11.67 -14.57 5.52
N TRP A 390 12.95 -14.26 5.47
CA TRP A 390 13.62 -13.26 6.30
C TRP A 390 14.08 -12.11 5.41
N LEU A 391 13.69 -10.88 5.73
CA LEU A 391 14.10 -9.67 5.02
C LEU A 391 15.37 -9.09 5.62
N LEU A 392 16.33 -8.77 4.76
CA LEU A 392 17.58 -8.10 5.12
C LEU A 392 17.60 -6.62 4.73
N GLY A 393 16.62 -6.15 3.96
CA GLY A 393 16.46 -4.76 3.52
C GLY A 393 16.71 -4.59 2.02
N ARG A 394 16.80 -3.33 1.56
CA ARG A 394 17.08 -3.05 0.15
C ARG A 394 18.52 -3.44 -0.20
N LEU A 395 18.71 -4.13 -1.34
CA LEU A 395 20.05 -4.48 -1.83
C LEU A 395 20.96 -3.26 -1.99
N GLU A 396 20.41 -2.15 -2.50
CA GLU A 396 21.14 -0.87 -2.67
C GLU A 396 21.56 -0.23 -1.34
N GLY A 397 20.99 -0.66 -0.23
CA GLY A 397 21.31 -0.22 1.14
C GLY A 397 22.40 -1.07 1.81
N ARG A 398 22.87 -2.15 1.16
CA ARG A 398 23.96 -2.98 1.69
C ARG A 398 25.25 -2.20 1.79
N VAL A 399 25.97 -2.33 2.89
CA VAL A 399 27.29 -1.73 3.11
C VAL A 399 28.28 -2.81 3.51
N GLY A 400 29.17 -3.19 2.60
CA GLY A 400 30.06 -4.33 2.80
C GLY A 400 29.28 -5.63 3.00
N ARG A 401 29.39 -6.23 4.19
CA ARG A 401 28.63 -7.44 4.58
C ARG A 401 27.35 -7.13 5.35
N LEU A 402 27.12 -5.87 5.71
CA LEU A 402 25.98 -5.45 6.53
C LEU A 402 24.78 -5.16 5.66
N PHE A 403 23.63 -5.69 6.06
CA PHE A 403 22.35 -5.39 5.46
C PHE A 403 21.53 -4.46 6.37
N PRO A 404 20.72 -3.54 5.80
CA PRO A 404 20.01 -2.55 6.59
C PRO A 404 19.18 -3.12 7.74
N PHE A 405 18.29 -4.08 7.47
CA PHE A 405 17.35 -4.56 8.48
C PHE A 405 18.02 -5.41 9.57
N GLY A 406 19.13 -6.09 9.25
CA GLY A 406 19.92 -6.77 10.28
C GLY A 406 20.48 -5.79 11.32
N VAL A 407 21.01 -4.65 10.87
CA VAL A 407 21.57 -3.62 11.75
C VAL A 407 20.47 -2.77 12.41
N GLU A 408 19.49 -2.34 11.62
CA GLU A 408 18.44 -1.42 12.05
C GLU A 408 17.52 -2.06 13.09
N ALA A 409 17.16 -3.33 12.94
CA ALA A 409 16.36 -4.06 13.92
C ALA A 409 17.05 -4.13 15.29
N VAL A 410 18.34 -4.44 15.30
CA VAL A 410 19.16 -4.46 16.53
C VAL A 410 19.25 -3.08 17.17
N ALA A 411 19.58 -2.06 16.37
CA ALA A 411 19.77 -0.70 16.88
C ALA A 411 18.48 -0.09 17.42
N ARG A 412 17.32 -0.42 16.86
CA ARG A 412 16.01 0.03 17.36
C ARG A 412 15.65 -0.53 18.74
N CYS A 413 16.23 -1.67 19.12
CA CYS A 413 16.07 -2.23 20.46
C CYS A 413 16.99 -1.56 21.50
N TRP A 414 17.90 -0.67 21.09
CA TRP A 414 18.75 0.01 22.07
C TRP A 414 17.97 1.09 22.85
N PRO A 415 18.30 1.30 24.13
CA PRO A 415 17.62 2.30 24.94
C PRO A 415 17.59 3.68 24.28
N GLN A 416 16.45 4.33 24.29
CA GLN A 416 16.22 5.70 23.78
C GLN A 416 16.43 5.89 22.26
N VAL A 417 16.64 4.85 21.46
CA VAL A 417 16.61 4.92 20.01
C VAL A 417 15.16 5.00 19.54
N ARG A 418 14.86 5.97 18.69
CA ARG A 418 13.54 6.10 18.04
C ARG A 418 13.53 5.52 16.64
N SER A 419 14.60 5.76 15.87
CA SER A 419 14.77 5.16 14.55
C SER A 419 16.24 4.98 14.21
N ALA A 420 16.53 4.02 13.33
CA ALA A 420 17.88 3.66 12.89
C ALA A 420 17.90 3.51 11.37
N ALA A 421 19.03 3.85 10.75
CA ALA A 421 19.29 3.61 9.34
C ALA A 421 20.77 3.33 9.10
N LEU A 422 21.06 2.19 8.46
CA LEU A 422 22.40 1.87 7.96
C LEU A 422 22.62 2.59 6.62
N CYS A 423 23.73 3.27 6.45
CA CYS A 423 24.07 3.97 5.22
C CYS A 423 25.55 3.85 4.90
N ALA A 424 25.90 3.85 3.62
CA ALA A 424 27.30 4.05 3.22
C ALA A 424 27.69 5.52 3.42
N GLY A 425 28.68 5.73 4.25
CA GLY A 425 29.33 7.02 4.46
C GLY A 425 30.43 7.29 3.41
N PRO A 426 31.29 8.30 3.65
CA PRO A 426 32.44 8.57 2.82
C PRO A 426 33.33 7.31 2.69
N GLN A 427 33.88 7.09 1.49
CA GLN A 427 34.71 5.93 1.16
C GLN A 427 34.01 4.56 1.32
N GLY A 428 32.65 4.52 1.35
CA GLY A 428 31.89 3.28 1.47
C GLY A 428 31.90 2.63 2.86
N ARG A 429 32.40 3.33 3.90
CA ARG A 429 32.35 2.82 5.27
C ARG A 429 30.95 2.83 5.84
N PRO A 430 30.58 1.84 6.70
CA PRO A 430 29.26 1.81 7.30
C PRO A 430 29.09 2.98 8.30
N VAL A 431 27.97 3.68 8.18
CA VAL A 431 27.52 4.71 9.10
C VAL A 431 26.15 4.33 9.61
N LEU A 432 25.97 4.35 10.92
CA LEU A 432 24.68 4.15 11.57
C LEU A 432 24.09 5.52 11.94
N ALA A 433 23.06 5.94 11.21
CA ALA A 433 22.29 7.13 11.54
C ALA A 433 21.17 6.77 12.52
N LEU A 434 21.10 7.47 13.63
CA LEU A 434 20.12 7.24 14.71
C LEU A 434 19.36 8.53 15.01
N THR A 435 18.11 8.36 15.44
CA THR A 435 17.35 9.42 16.12
C THR A 435 16.99 8.96 17.52
N GLY A 436 16.95 9.88 18.49
CA GLY A 436 16.64 9.55 19.87
C GLY A 436 17.27 10.56 20.84
N GLU A 437 17.54 10.15 22.06
CA GLU A 437 18.09 11.05 23.09
C GLU A 437 19.61 11.18 22.98
N ALA A 438 20.10 12.42 22.83
CA ALA A 438 21.52 12.72 22.65
C ALA A 438 22.41 12.21 23.81
N ALA A 439 21.88 12.13 25.02
CA ALA A 439 22.61 11.63 26.19
C ALA A 439 23.04 10.17 26.05
N SER A 440 22.36 9.39 25.18
CA SER A 440 22.66 7.97 24.96
C SER A 440 23.71 7.71 23.85
N LEU A 441 24.22 8.75 23.19
CA LEU A 441 25.06 8.61 21.99
C LEU A 441 26.35 7.80 22.25
N GLU A 442 26.99 7.95 23.40
CA GLU A 442 28.22 7.20 23.72
C GLU A 442 27.93 5.71 23.96
N ASP A 443 26.80 5.36 24.58
CA ASP A 443 26.36 3.97 24.70
C ASP A 443 26.06 3.36 23.32
N TRP A 444 25.39 4.11 22.44
CA TRP A 444 25.11 3.67 21.07
C TRP A 444 26.37 3.46 20.25
N ARG A 445 27.38 4.31 20.39
CA ARG A 445 28.67 4.14 19.73
C ARG A 445 29.38 2.85 20.19
N ARG A 446 29.31 2.55 21.49
CA ARG A 446 29.87 1.31 22.02
C ARG A 446 29.17 0.09 21.41
N ARG A 447 27.84 0.06 21.40
CA ARG A 447 27.03 -1.03 20.83
C ARG A 447 27.21 -1.17 19.31
N ALA A 448 27.38 -0.06 18.60
CA ALA A 448 27.61 -0.08 17.17
C ALA A 448 28.93 -0.74 16.78
N ARG A 449 29.98 -0.61 17.62
CA ARG A 449 31.26 -1.30 17.41
C ARG A 449 31.12 -2.83 17.46
N ASP A 450 30.22 -3.35 18.29
CA ASP A 450 29.91 -4.78 18.34
C ASP A 450 29.29 -5.28 17.03
N LEU A 451 28.66 -4.38 16.25
CA LEU A 451 28.15 -4.63 14.90
C LEU A 451 29.18 -4.34 13.79
N GLY A 452 30.42 -3.94 14.16
CA GLY A 452 31.46 -3.56 13.19
C GLY A 452 31.24 -2.18 12.59
N ILE A 453 30.54 -1.27 13.28
CA ILE A 453 30.23 0.09 12.83
C ILE A 453 30.88 1.10 13.78
N ASP A 454 31.90 1.82 13.30
CA ASP A 454 32.60 2.83 14.08
C ASP A 454 31.96 4.21 14.04
N ASP A 455 31.26 4.53 12.94
CA ASP A 455 30.67 5.86 12.73
C ASP A 455 29.16 5.86 13.04
N VAL A 456 28.80 6.56 14.13
CA VAL A 456 27.41 6.75 14.57
C VAL A 456 27.07 8.23 14.53
N VAL A 457 26.00 8.56 13.80
CA VAL A 457 25.53 9.95 13.62
C VAL A 457 24.13 10.11 14.21
N LEU A 458 24.01 11.03 15.15
CA LEU A 458 22.72 11.47 15.67
C LEU A 458 22.07 12.47 14.71
N LEU A 459 20.84 12.20 14.34
CA LEU A 459 19.98 13.08 13.52
C LEU A 459 18.81 13.58 14.37
N ASP A 460 18.33 14.79 14.07
CA ASP A 460 17.12 15.34 14.69
C ASP A 460 15.86 14.60 14.20
N ASP A 461 15.82 14.30 12.89
CA ASP A 461 14.76 13.48 12.26
C ASP A 461 15.33 12.61 11.15
N MET A 462 14.75 11.42 10.98
CA MET A 462 15.13 10.49 9.91
C MET A 462 14.45 10.92 8.60
N PRO A 463 15.20 11.05 7.48
CA PRO A 463 14.58 11.33 6.19
C PRO A 463 13.80 10.10 5.70
N LEU A 464 12.47 10.16 5.79
CA LEU A 464 11.57 9.10 5.37
C LEU A 464 10.77 9.50 4.13
N ASP A 465 10.31 8.50 3.38
CA ASP A 465 9.45 8.68 2.23
C ASP A 465 8.14 9.39 2.59
N ARG A 466 7.59 10.16 1.63
CA ARG A 466 6.36 10.93 1.86
C ARG A 466 5.11 10.06 1.92
N ARG A 467 5.10 8.93 1.23
CA ARG A 467 3.91 8.08 1.06
C ARG A 467 3.58 7.30 2.33
N HIS A 468 4.54 6.51 2.81
CA HIS A 468 4.34 5.62 3.96
C HIS A 468 4.93 6.20 5.23
N ALA A 469 5.83 7.19 5.09
CA ALA A 469 6.60 7.80 6.18
C ALA A 469 7.36 6.77 7.04
N SER A 470 7.71 5.64 6.45
CA SER A 470 8.36 4.49 7.10
C SER A 470 9.58 3.96 6.37
N LYS A 471 9.77 4.32 5.09
CA LYS A 471 10.94 3.90 4.30
C LYS A 471 11.99 5.01 4.31
N VAL A 472 13.24 4.66 4.64
CA VAL A 472 14.34 5.63 4.63
C VAL A 472 14.64 6.10 3.22
N GLU A 473 14.70 7.43 3.01
CA GLU A 473 15.17 8.05 1.76
C GLU A 473 16.70 8.09 1.75
N TYR A 474 17.35 7.00 1.38
CA TYR A 474 18.82 6.86 1.45
C TYR A 474 19.58 7.93 0.66
N VAL A 475 19.04 8.41 -0.46
CA VAL A 475 19.68 9.50 -1.23
C VAL A 475 19.76 10.77 -0.37
N ARG A 476 18.67 11.14 0.27
CA ARG A 476 18.61 12.30 1.17
C ARG A 476 19.46 12.09 2.42
N LEU A 477 19.45 10.87 2.97
CA LEU A 477 20.29 10.53 4.11
C LEU A 477 21.78 10.71 3.78
N ARG A 478 22.26 10.18 2.65
CA ARG A 478 23.66 10.36 2.20
C ARG A 478 24.01 11.83 2.03
N GLN A 479 23.13 12.65 1.47
CA GLN A 479 23.35 14.10 1.33
C GLN A 479 23.49 14.81 2.69
N LEU A 480 22.67 14.43 3.69
CA LEU A 480 22.76 14.96 5.06
C LEU A 480 24.09 14.57 5.73
N LEU A 481 24.51 13.33 5.59
CA LEU A 481 25.78 12.83 6.14
C LEU A 481 27.00 13.51 5.50
N SER A 482 27.00 13.69 4.17
CA SER A 482 28.09 14.37 3.45
C SER A 482 28.25 15.83 3.87
N LYS A 483 27.15 16.57 4.06
CA LYS A 483 27.20 17.96 4.55
C LYS A 483 27.78 18.07 5.96
N ARG A 484 27.47 17.11 6.84
CA ARG A 484 28.01 17.08 8.21
C ARG A 484 29.51 16.71 8.25
N SER A 485 29.96 15.83 7.34
CA SER A 485 31.40 15.51 7.21
C SER A 485 32.22 16.69 6.67
N ALA A 486 31.66 17.52 5.81
CA ALA A 486 32.32 18.72 5.28
C ALA A 486 32.37 19.89 6.30
N ALA A 487 31.55 19.84 7.35
CA ALA A 487 31.49 20.86 8.40
C ALA A 487 32.35 20.53 9.64
N ARG A 488 32.94 19.35 9.66
CA ARG A 488 33.95 18.89 10.66
C ARG A 488 35.35 18.99 10.10
#